data_4d82e32999d272de657d279e8b022ac4
#
_entry.id   4d82e32999d272de657d279e8b022ac4
#
_cell.length_a   1.000
_cell.length_b   1.000
_cell.length_c   1.000
_cell.angle_alpha   90.00
_cell.angle_beta   90.00
_cell.angle_gamma   90.00
#
_symmetry.space_group_name_H-M   'P 1'
#
loop_
_entity.id
_entity.type
_entity.pdbx_description
1 polymer ?
#
loop_
_entity_poly.entity_id
_entity_poly.type
_entity_poly.pdbx_seq_one_letter_code
_entity_poly.pdbx_strand_id
1 'polypeptide(L)'
;MSTFRFVINHIRLTIPKPFDQVKADFERQLGRFDADAYRSLAAGENAETVRARIAAMASPSGFMAFATHDHRALLRIVGLMRKAVQYIVGNPLNAVHMTPHALGANLSAPLRVLLYETNESKVCVEYDRPSSLFGQFGDDRITQVASSMR
;
A
#
# COMPACT_ATOMS: atom_id res chain seq x y z
N MET A 1 23.92 17.39 -4.99
CA MET A 1 22.47 17.23 -4.69
C MET A 1 21.71 17.47 -5.98
N SER A 2 20.82 16.54 -6.37
CA SER A 2 19.96 16.69 -7.55
C SER A 2 18.50 16.65 -7.13
N THR A 3 17.65 17.46 -7.79
CA THR A 3 16.22 17.53 -7.53
C THR A 3 15.48 17.15 -8.79
N PHE A 4 14.53 16.22 -8.67
CA PHE A 4 13.66 15.78 -9.76
C PHE A 4 12.21 16.20 -9.45
N ARG A 5 11.47 16.60 -10.49
CA ARG A 5 10.03 16.88 -10.40
C ARG A 5 9.27 15.91 -11.29
N PHE A 6 8.21 15.33 -10.76
CA PHE A 6 7.31 14.47 -11.52
C PHE A 6 5.87 14.67 -11.03
N VAL A 7 4.91 14.27 -11.86
CA VAL A 7 3.48 14.44 -11.58
C VAL A 7 2.92 13.13 -11.05
N ILE A 8 2.22 13.21 -9.91
CA ILE A 8 1.48 12.09 -9.31
C ILE A 8 -0.01 12.34 -9.46
N ASN A 9 -0.75 11.33 -9.87
CA ASN A 9 -2.20 11.34 -9.85
C ASN A 9 -2.68 10.90 -8.46
N HIS A 10 -3.03 11.87 -7.63
CA HIS A 10 -3.64 11.62 -6.33
C HIS A 10 -5.12 11.29 -6.51
N ILE A 11 -5.55 10.18 -5.95
CA ILE A 11 -6.93 9.68 -6.02
C ILE A 11 -7.63 9.93 -4.70
N ARG A 12 -8.83 10.50 -4.79
CA ARG A 12 -9.74 10.69 -3.65
C ARG A 12 -11.10 10.12 -4.02
N LEU A 13 -11.58 9.18 -3.22
CA LEU A 13 -12.89 8.54 -3.36
C LEU A 13 -13.72 8.86 -2.13
N THR A 14 -14.98 9.28 -2.33
CA THR A 14 -15.94 9.49 -1.24
C THR A 14 -16.96 8.37 -1.24
N ILE A 15 -17.10 7.67 -0.12
CA ILE A 15 -17.98 6.51 0.04
C ILE A 15 -19.08 6.88 1.04
N PRO A 16 -20.35 6.86 0.65
CA PRO A 16 -21.48 7.20 1.51
C PRO A 16 -21.88 5.99 2.40
N LYS A 17 -20.96 5.50 3.19
CA LYS A 17 -21.16 4.40 4.14
C LYS A 17 -20.48 4.73 5.48
N PRO A 18 -20.92 4.12 6.60
CA PRO A 18 -20.26 4.28 7.89
C PRO A 18 -18.78 3.87 7.85
N PHE A 19 -17.92 4.60 8.57
CA PHE A 19 -16.47 4.37 8.59
C PHE A 19 -16.10 2.93 8.93
N ASP A 20 -16.70 2.36 9.98
CA ASP A 20 -16.35 1.00 10.43
C ASP A 20 -16.73 -0.05 9.40
N GLN A 21 -17.78 0.17 8.61
CA GLN A 21 -18.16 -0.69 7.50
C GLN A 21 -17.14 -0.61 6.35
N VAL A 22 -16.77 0.61 5.93
CA VAL A 22 -15.77 0.79 4.84
C VAL A 22 -14.43 0.22 5.26
N LYS A 23 -14.02 0.45 6.52
CA LYS A 23 -12.80 -0.11 7.09
C LYS A 23 -12.81 -1.64 7.02
N ALA A 24 -13.88 -2.29 7.50
CA ALA A 24 -14.01 -3.73 7.47
C ALA A 24 -14.05 -4.30 6.04
N ASP A 25 -14.76 -3.61 5.12
CA ASP A 25 -14.81 -3.99 3.71
C ASP A 25 -13.42 -3.93 3.07
N PHE A 26 -12.65 -2.88 3.36
CA PHE A 26 -11.29 -2.71 2.86
C PHE A 26 -10.33 -3.76 3.43
N GLU A 27 -10.37 -3.99 4.74
CA GLU A 27 -9.50 -4.98 5.41
C GLU A 27 -9.74 -6.41 4.91
N ARG A 28 -10.97 -6.76 4.54
CA ARG A 28 -11.28 -8.07 3.94
C ARG A 28 -10.64 -8.28 2.56
N GLN A 29 -10.28 -7.20 1.86
CA GLN A 29 -9.59 -7.28 0.57
C GLN A 29 -8.08 -7.45 0.72
N LEU A 30 -7.54 -7.35 1.93
CA LEU A 30 -6.11 -7.41 2.17
C LEU A 30 -5.71 -8.75 2.81
N GLY A 31 -4.64 -9.34 2.28
CA GLY A 31 -3.90 -10.36 2.99
C GLY A 31 -3.08 -9.73 4.12
N ARG A 32 -2.50 -10.55 4.97
CA ARG A 32 -1.58 -10.12 6.04
C ARG A 32 -0.17 -10.56 5.70
N PHE A 33 0.74 -9.61 5.61
CA PHE A 33 2.15 -9.91 5.39
C PHE A 33 2.82 -10.38 6.69
N ASP A 34 3.52 -11.50 6.61
CA ASP A 34 4.38 -12.02 7.67
C ASP A 34 5.85 -11.79 7.29
N ALA A 35 6.53 -10.94 8.06
CA ALA A 35 7.93 -10.58 7.85
C ALA A 35 8.91 -11.76 8.07
N ASP A 36 8.46 -12.87 8.66
CA ASP A 36 9.27 -14.08 8.79
C ASP A 36 9.74 -14.62 7.44
N ALA A 37 8.96 -14.38 6.37
CA ALA A 37 9.38 -14.70 5.01
C ALA A 37 10.72 -14.04 4.61
N TYR A 38 10.96 -12.79 5.03
CA TYR A 38 12.24 -12.12 4.76
C TYR A 38 13.38 -12.69 5.61
N ARG A 39 13.08 -13.06 6.86
CA ARG A 39 14.06 -13.70 7.74
C ARG A 39 14.47 -15.08 7.21
N SER A 40 13.53 -15.83 6.68
CA SER A 40 13.78 -17.13 6.03
C SER A 40 14.73 -17.02 4.84
N LEU A 41 14.52 -16.02 3.96
CA LEU A 41 15.44 -15.76 2.84
C LEU A 41 16.84 -15.40 3.32
N ALA A 42 16.95 -14.53 4.33
CA ALA A 42 18.23 -14.14 4.91
C ALA A 42 18.94 -15.31 5.59
N ALA A 43 18.21 -16.30 6.11
CA ALA A 43 18.72 -17.54 6.68
C ALA A 43 19.09 -18.61 5.64
N GLY A 44 18.89 -18.33 4.33
CA GLY A 44 19.27 -19.23 3.23
C GLY A 44 18.18 -20.25 2.84
N GLU A 45 16.93 -20.05 3.26
CA GLU A 45 15.82 -20.88 2.77
C GLU A 45 15.66 -20.75 1.25
N ASN A 46 15.21 -21.81 0.59
CA ASN A 46 15.02 -21.83 -0.85
C ASN A 46 14.07 -20.72 -1.31
N ALA A 47 14.50 -19.95 -2.30
CA ALA A 47 13.77 -18.77 -2.79
C ALA A 47 12.38 -19.11 -3.35
N GLU A 48 12.21 -20.25 -4.02
CA GLU A 48 10.90 -20.67 -4.54
C GLU A 48 9.93 -21.05 -3.43
N THR A 49 10.42 -21.69 -2.36
CA THR A 49 9.62 -21.98 -1.17
C THR A 49 9.12 -20.70 -0.51
N VAL A 50 10.01 -19.71 -0.35
CA VAL A 50 9.64 -18.42 0.24
C VAL A 50 8.71 -17.63 -0.69
N ARG A 51 8.95 -17.67 -2.01
CA ARG A 51 8.05 -17.08 -3.02
C ARG A 51 6.65 -17.64 -2.91
N ALA A 52 6.50 -18.97 -2.84
CA ALA A 52 5.20 -19.63 -2.70
C ALA A 52 4.51 -19.23 -1.37
N ARG A 53 5.25 -19.11 -0.28
CA ARG A 53 4.74 -18.64 1.01
C ARG A 53 4.22 -17.20 0.91
N ILE A 54 4.97 -16.30 0.30
CA ILE A 54 4.54 -14.91 0.08
C ILE A 54 3.29 -14.86 -0.82
N ALA A 55 3.24 -15.65 -1.88
CA ALA A 55 2.06 -15.72 -2.75
C ALA A 55 0.80 -16.16 -1.99
N ALA A 56 0.95 -17.11 -1.06
CA ALA A 56 -0.16 -17.61 -0.24
C ALA A 56 -0.68 -16.58 0.80
N MET A 57 0.10 -15.56 1.14
CA MET A 57 -0.34 -14.48 2.01
C MET A 57 -1.24 -13.46 1.32
N ALA A 58 -1.19 -13.38 -0.02
CA ALA A 58 -1.98 -12.44 -0.79
C ALA A 58 -3.46 -12.80 -0.74
N SER A 59 -4.30 -11.79 -0.56
CA SER A 59 -5.75 -11.89 -0.69
C SER A 59 -6.18 -11.95 -2.17
N PRO A 60 -7.48 -12.10 -2.45
CA PRO A 60 -8.00 -11.99 -3.83
C PRO A 60 -7.63 -10.68 -4.54
N SER A 61 -7.43 -9.57 -3.82
CA SER A 61 -6.94 -8.31 -4.40
C SER A 61 -5.48 -8.36 -4.86
N GLY A 62 -4.73 -9.36 -4.45
CA GLY A 62 -3.28 -9.43 -4.66
C GLY A 62 -2.46 -8.59 -3.69
N PHE A 63 -3.10 -7.84 -2.78
CA PHE A 63 -2.41 -6.98 -1.81
C PHE A 63 -2.40 -7.58 -0.41
N MET A 64 -1.39 -7.16 0.36
CA MET A 64 -1.21 -7.48 1.77
C MET A 64 -1.03 -6.20 2.58
N ALA A 65 -1.52 -6.18 3.82
CA ALA A 65 -1.20 -5.14 4.79
C ALA A 65 0.13 -5.47 5.47
N PHE A 66 1.07 -4.52 5.42
CA PHE A 66 2.36 -4.56 6.12
C PHE A 66 2.25 -3.91 7.50
N ALA A 67 1.50 -2.80 7.58
CA ALA A 67 1.26 -2.06 8.81
C ALA A 67 -0.07 -1.29 8.72
N THR A 68 -0.59 -0.96 9.88
CA THR A 68 -1.78 -0.13 10.04
C THR A 68 -1.50 0.91 11.12
N HIS A 69 -1.75 2.20 10.81
CA HIS A 69 -1.56 3.31 11.73
C HIS A 69 -2.92 3.96 12.02
N ASP A 70 -3.43 3.77 13.24
CA ASP A 70 -4.65 4.45 13.70
C ASP A 70 -4.29 5.86 14.21
N HIS A 71 -4.64 6.88 13.44
CA HIS A 71 -4.38 8.28 13.77
C HIS A 71 -5.39 8.87 14.77
N ARG A 72 -6.48 8.18 15.11
CA ARG A 72 -7.52 8.67 16.02
C ARG A 72 -6.94 9.03 17.41
N ALA A 73 -6.00 8.23 17.92
CA ALA A 73 -5.36 8.51 19.21
C ALA A 73 -4.55 9.82 19.17
N LEU A 74 -3.82 10.06 18.07
CA LEU A 74 -3.05 11.30 17.88
C LEU A 74 -3.95 12.53 17.73
N LEU A 75 -5.06 12.40 17.02
CA LEU A 75 -6.01 13.50 16.83
C LEU A 75 -6.65 13.95 18.15
N ARG A 76 -6.80 13.06 19.14
CA ARG A 76 -7.27 13.40 20.49
C ARG A 76 -6.34 14.37 21.23
N ILE A 77 -5.04 14.37 20.94
CA ILE A 77 -4.07 15.29 21.55
C ILE A 77 -4.45 16.76 21.25
N VAL A 78 -5.03 17.00 20.07
CA VAL A 78 -5.51 18.32 19.63
C VAL A 78 -7.03 18.48 19.73
N GLY A 79 -7.70 17.62 20.49
CA GLY A 79 -9.15 17.71 20.76
C GLY A 79 -10.04 17.25 19.61
N LEU A 80 -9.50 16.59 18.58
CA LEU A 80 -10.28 16.11 17.45
C LEU A 80 -10.72 14.64 17.64
N MET A 81 -12.02 14.40 17.50
CA MET A 81 -12.63 13.06 17.64
C MET A 81 -12.98 12.46 16.28
N ARG A 82 -12.01 12.40 15.38
CA ARG A 82 -12.20 11.85 14.02
C ARG A 82 -11.55 10.49 13.86
N LYS A 83 -12.17 9.67 13.04
CA LYS A 83 -11.61 8.38 12.63
C LYS A 83 -10.71 8.59 11.41
N ALA A 84 -9.46 8.14 11.51
CA ALA A 84 -8.52 8.15 10.41
C ALA A 84 -7.54 6.99 10.59
N VAL A 85 -7.38 6.16 9.55
CA VAL A 85 -6.49 4.99 9.55
C VAL A 85 -5.68 4.97 8.28
N GLN A 86 -4.35 4.89 8.40
CA GLN A 86 -3.45 4.70 7.28
C GLN A 86 -3.04 3.23 7.21
N TYR A 87 -3.08 2.68 6.01
CA TYR A 87 -2.61 1.35 5.68
C TYR A 87 -1.36 1.43 4.82
N ILE A 88 -0.37 0.61 5.17
CA ILE A 88 0.80 0.35 4.35
C ILE A 88 0.54 -0.96 3.64
N VAL A 89 0.32 -0.90 2.32
CA VAL A 89 -0.15 -2.04 1.52
C VAL A 89 0.75 -2.32 0.32
N GLY A 90 0.88 -3.56 -0.06
CA GLY A 90 1.66 -3.94 -1.22
C GLY A 90 1.69 -5.44 -1.44
N ASN A 91 2.53 -5.85 -2.39
CA ASN A 91 2.88 -7.24 -2.61
C ASN A 91 4.38 -7.33 -2.90
N PRO A 92 5.18 -8.02 -2.06
CA PRO A 92 6.62 -8.17 -2.29
C PRO A 92 6.95 -8.75 -3.66
N LEU A 93 6.09 -9.63 -4.21
CA LEU A 93 6.31 -10.22 -5.53
C LEU A 93 6.16 -9.18 -6.65
N ASN A 94 5.34 -8.15 -6.49
CA ASN A 94 5.32 -7.02 -7.42
C ASN A 94 6.61 -6.20 -7.31
N ALA A 95 7.09 -5.97 -6.08
CA ALA A 95 8.33 -5.22 -5.85
C ALA A 95 9.54 -5.89 -6.53
N VAL A 96 9.68 -7.22 -6.47
CA VAL A 96 10.81 -7.93 -7.12
C VAL A 96 10.78 -7.84 -8.65
N HIS A 97 9.66 -7.49 -9.26
CA HIS A 97 9.57 -7.22 -10.70
C HIS A 97 9.90 -5.76 -11.07
N MET A 98 9.93 -4.85 -10.11
CA MET A 98 10.24 -3.43 -10.34
C MET A 98 11.66 -3.06 -9.88
N THR A 99 12.04 -3.48 -8.69
CA THR A 99 13.27 -3.04 -8.02
C THR A 99 14.57 -3.43 -8.73
N PRO A 100 14.69 -4.56 -9.47
CA PRO A 100 15.88 -4.84 -10.27
C PRO A 100 16.15 -3.80 -11.37
N HIS A 101 15.11 -3.09 -11.81
CA HIS A 101 15.21 -2.07 -12.88
C HIS A 101 15.47 -0.67 -12.32
N ALA A 102 15.01 -0.38 -11.10
CA ALA A 102 15.30 0.85 -10.38
C ALA A 102 15.18 0.63 -8.87
N LEU A 103 16.30 0.57 -8.16
CA LEU A 103 16.31 0.41 -6.70
C LEU A 103 15.56 1.54 -5.99
N GLY A 104 15.50 2.73 -6.58
CA GLY A 104 14.74 3.87 -6.06
C GLY A 104 13.23 3.63 -5.96
N ALA A 105 12.68 2.65 -6.70
CA ALA A 105 11.28 2.26 -6.60
C ALA A 105 10.90 1.80 -5.18
N ASN A 106 11.86 1.26 -4.41
CA ASN A 106 11.64 0.85 -3.02
C ASN A 106 11.25 2.01 -2.10
N LEU A 107 11.56 3.26 -2.45
CA LEU A 107 11.13 4.42 -1.66
C LEU A 107 9.60 4.57 -1.66
N SER A 108 8.94 4.15 -2.75
CA SER A 108 7.49 4.28 -2.94
C SER A 108 6.73 2.95 -2.76
N ALA A 109 7.43 1.86 -2.50
CA ALA A 109 6.88 0.53 -2.19
C ALA A 109 7.27 0.11 -0.76
N PRO A 110 6.30 -0.23 0.11
CA PRO A 110 4.86 -0.37 -0.12
C PRO A 110 4.10 0.95 -0.33
N LEU A 111 2.88 0.86 -0.88
CA LEU A 111 1.96 1.97 -1.08
C LEU A 111 1.30 2.40 0.24
N ARG A 112 0.76 3.61 0.25
CA ARG A 112 -0.03 4.15 1.37
C ARG A 112 -1.46 4.40 0.94
N VAL A 113 -2.40 3.96 1.75
CA VAL A 113 -3.84 4.23 1.58
C VAL A 113 -4.36 4.82 2.89
N LEU A 114 -5.03 5.96 2.82
CA LEU A 114 -5.63 6.62 3.97
C LEU A 114 -7.14 6.52 3.89
N LEU A 115 -7.78 6.02 4.95
CA LEU A 115 -9.22 6.07 5.16
C LEU A 115 -9.50 7.06 6.28
N TYR A 116 -10.43 8.00 6.07
CA TYR A 116 -10.83 8.92 7.12
C TYR A 116 -12.29 9.36 7.00
N GLU A 117 -12.86 9.75 8.12
CA GLU A 117 -14.22 10.27 8.22
C GLU A 117 -14.24 11.76 7.88
N THR A 118 -15.13 12.16 6.97
CA THR A 118 -15.37 13.57 6.62
C THR A 118 -16.32 14.24 7.64
N ASN A 119 -16.48 15.56 7.55
CA ASN A 119 -17.45 16.31 8.37
C ASN A 119 -18.90 15.90 8.12
N GLU A 120 -19.16 15.31 6.94
CA GLU A 120 -20.51 14.88 6.52
C GLU A 120 -20.78 13.41 6.86
N SER A 121 -19.99 12.81 7.75
CA SER A 121 -20.06 11.40 8.14
C SER A 121 -19.94 10.42 6.94
N LYS A 122 -19.29 10.86 5.86
CA LYS A 122 -18.86 10.02 4.74
C LYS A 122 -17.44 9.57 4.97
N VAL A 123 -17.02 8.50 4.30
CA VAL A 123 -15.64 8.04 4.32
C VAL A 123 -14.93 8.52 3.06
N CYS A 124 -13.77 9.11 3.26
CA CYS A 124 -12.83 9.40 2.18
C CYS A 124 -11.72 8.35 2.17
N VAL A 125 -11.39 7.86 0.97
CA VAL A 125 -10.25 6.98 0.71
C VAL A 125 -9.30 7.72 -0.20
N GLU A 126 -8.05 7.88 0.23
CA GLU A 126 -7.02 8.59 -0.54
C GLU A 126 -5.79 7.72 -0.75
N TYR A 127 -5.24 7.79 -1.95
CA TYR A 127 -3.98 7.14 -2.32
C TYR A 127 -3.40 7.74 -3.59
N ASP A 128 -2.11 7.54 -3.82
CA ASP A 128 -1.45 7.91 -5.06
C ASP A 128 -1.54 6.75 -6.06
N ARG A 129 -1.96 7.05 -7.30
CA ARG A 129 -2.12 6.03 -8.33
C ARG A 129 -0.76 5.38 -8.62
N PRO A 130 -0.63 4.04 -8.47
CA PRO A 130 0.66 3.37 -8.62
C PRO A 130 1.34 3.63 -9.97
N SER A 131 0.59 3.59 -11.08
CA SER A 131 1.16 3.81 -12.41
C SER A 131 1.77 5.21 -12.59
N SER A 132 1.22 6.26 -11.96
CA SER A 132 1.82 7.59 -11.97
C SER A 132 2.99 7.72 -11.00
N LEU A 133 2.89 7.08 -9.84
CA LEU A 133 3.93 7.10 -8.82
C LEU A 133 5.21 6.40 -9.31
N PHE A 134 5.08 5.22 -9.90
CA PHE A 134 6.22 4.46 -10.43
C PHE A 134 6.62 4.88 -11.85
N GLY A 135 5.76 5.58 -12.59
CA GLY A 135 6.07 6.13 -13.91
C GLY A 135 7.23 7.14 -13.89
N GLN A 136 7.57 7.70 -12.72
CA GLN A 136 8.72 8.60 -12.54
C GLN A 136 10.06 7.98 -12.94
N PHE A 137 10.18 6.67 -12.98
CA PHE A 137 11.42 5.96 -13.31
C PHE A 137 11.64 5.81 -14.83
N GLY A 138 10.64 6.10 -15.67
CA GLY A 138 10.75 6.05 -17.13
C GLY A 138 11.07 4.67 -17.70
N ASP A 139 10.79 3.60 -16.96
CA ASP A 139 10.99 2.21 -17.37
C ASP A 139 9.64 1.52 -17.58
N ASP A 140 9.40 1.04 -18.80
CA ASP A 140 8.13 0.42 -19.18
C ASP A 140 7.82 -0.85 -18.38
N ARG A 141 8.85 -1.60 -17.95
CA ARG A 141 8.68 -2.80 -17.14
C ARG A 141 8.13 -2.47 -15.76
N ILE A 142 8.63 -1.38 -15.15
CA ILE A 142 8.14 -0.85 -13.87
C ILE A 142 6.70 -0.35 -14.04
N THR A 143 6.45 0.42 -15.10
CA THR A 143 5.14 1.02 -15.38
C THR A 143 4.09 -0.06 -15.65
N GLN A 144 4.44 -1.15 -16.33
CA GLN A 144 3.55 -2.27 -16.59
C GLN A 144 3.11 -2.97 -15.29
N VAL A 145 4.07 -3.27 -14.39
CA VAL A 145 3.76 -3.85 -13.08
C VAL A 145 2.86 -2.90 -12.28
N ALA A 146 3.21 -1.61 -12.21
CA ALA A 146 2.43 -0.61 -11.49
C ALA A 146 1.01 -0.43 -12.04
N SER A 147 0.82 -0.58 -13.36
CA SER A 147 -0.50 -0.49 -14.01
C SER A 147 -1.41 -1.68 -13.70
N SER A 148 -0.85 -2.83 -13.33
CA SER A 148 -1.62 -4.00 -12.89
C SER A 148 -2.12 -3.87 -11.44
N MET A 149 -1.55 -2.96 -10.64
CA MET A 149 -1.98 -2.67 -9.28
C MET A 149 -3.25 -1.81 -9.29
N ARG A 150 -4.43 -2.43 -9.16
CA ARG A 150 -5.75 -1.76 -9.22
C ARG A 150 -6.56 -2.05 -7.97
#